data_e1dc610d7a6979a0548f1e7773b91696
#
_entry.id   e1dc610d7a6979a0548f1e7773b91696
#
_cell.length_a   1.000
_cell.length_b   1.000
_cell.length_c   1.000
_cell.angle_alpha   90.00
_cell.angle_beta   90.00
_cell.angle_gamma   90.00
#
_symmetry.space_group_name_H-M   'P 1'
#
loop_
_entity.id
_entity.type
_entity.pdbx_description
1 polymer ?
#
loop_
_entity_poly.entity_id
_entity_poly.type
_entity_poly.pdbx_seq_one_letter_code
_entity_poly.pdbx_strand_id
1 'polypeptide(L)' 'MPSSPTTRPEQRRMVTFDAIAPDGTRERLRFETQAEADAAADRYRDAGHSLYWIAWSESLQRLVTIPEE' A
#
# COMPACT_ATOMS: atom_id res chain seq x y z
N MET A 1 13.70 -4.75 -28.90
CA MET A 1 13.34 -4.64 -28.43
C MET A 1 12.90 -4.57 -27.59
N PRO A 2 12.68 -4.55 -27.25
CA PRO A 2 12.29 -4.41 -26.51
C PRO A 2 11.80 -4.47 -25.67
N SER A 3 11.48 -4.46 -25.23
CA SER A 3 11.14 -4.46 -24.54
C SER A 3 10.65 -4.65 -23.68
N SER A 4 10.21 -4.81 -23.30
CA SER A 4 9.71 -5.00 -22.60
C SER A 4 9.42 -5.17 -21.71
N PRO A 5 9.19 -5.46 -21.34
CA PRO A 5 9.04 -5.83 -20.46
C PRO A 5 8.51 -5.50 -19.47
N THR A 6 8.31 -5.25 -19.31
CA THR A 6 7.59 -4.79 -18.68
C THR A 6 7.06 -5.47 -17.69
N THR A 7 6.78 -6.33 -17.59
CA THR A 7 6.26 -6.96 -16.64
C THR A 7 7.16 -7.21 -15.63
N ARG A 8 7.89 -6.40 -15.19
CA ARG A 8 8.68 -6.59 -14.20
C ARG A 8 7.98 -6.89 -12.97
N PRO A 9 8.36 -7.75 -12.12
CA PRO A 9 7.74 -8.04 -10.85
C PRO A 9 7.71 -6.85 -9.98
N GLU A 10 8.63 -5.97 -10.12
CA GLU A 10 8.63 -4.80 -9.34
C GLU A 10 7.44 -4.01 -9.55
N GLN A 11 6.92 -3.99 -10.71
CA GLN A 11 5.78 -3.23 -10.95
C GLN A 11 4.60 -3.79 -10.29
N ARG A 12 4.58 -5.06 -10.02
CA ARG A 12 3.50 -5.61 -9.37
C ARG A 12 3.62 -5.45 -7.92
N ARG A 13 4.72 -5.01 -7.42
CA ARG A 13 4.89 -4.80 -6.04
C ARG A 13 4.59 -3.44 -5.61
N MET A 14 3.65 -2.76 -6.18
CA MET A 14 3.29 -1.43 -5.75
C MET A 14 2.90 -1.48 -4.30
N VAL A 15 3.23 -0.44 -3.58
CA VAL A 15 2.96 -0.35 -2.17
C VAL A 15 1.54 0.17 -1.98
N THR A 16 0.72 -0.54 -1.26
CA THR A 16 -0.68 -0.18 -1.09
C THR A 16 -1.03 -0.14 0.38
N PHE A 17 -1.84 0.81 0.77
CA PHE A 17 -2.39 0.78 2.11
C PHE A 17 -3.80 1.32 2.11
N ASP A 18 -4.57 0.97 3.13
CA ASP A 18 -5.92 1.47 3.31
C ASP A 18 -5.86 2.47 4.45
N ALA A 19 -6.47 3.61 4.26
CA ALA A 19 -6.55 4.63 5.30
C ALA A 19 -7.99 4.70 5.73
N ILE A 20 -8.22 4.61 7.03
CA ILE A 20 -9.57 4.65 7.57
C ILE A 20 -9.70 5.88 8.42
N ALA A 21 -10.59 6.75 8.01
CA ALA A 21 -10.79 8.02 8.70
C ALA A 21 -11.47 7.78 10.04
N PRO A 22 -11.39 8.75 10.93
CA PRO A 22 -12.06 8.61 12.22
C PRO A 22 -13.54 8.36 12.10
N ASP A 23 -14.17 8.80 11.03
CA ASP A 23 -15.59 8.60 10.84
C ASP A 23 -15.89 7.24 10.19
N GLY A 24 -14.86 6.44 9.90
CA GLY A 24 -15.05 5.15 9.30
C GLY A 24 -14.88 5.06 7.81
N THR A 25 -14.64 6.17 7.14
CA THR A 25 -14.47 6.16 5.72
C THR A 25 -13.17 5.48 5.36
N ARG A 26 -13.20 4.57 4.39
CA ARG A 26 -12.02 3.85 4.00
C ARG A 26 -11.55 4.28 2.61
N GLU A 27 -10.28 4.43 2.44
CA GLU A 27 -9.72 4.83 1.18
C GLU A 27 -8.49 3.98 0.89
N ARG A 28 -8.38 3.41 -0.29
CA ARG A 28 -7.24 2.61 -0.65
C ARG A 28 -6.31 3.42 -1.55
N LEU A 29 -5.03 3.44 -1.22
CA LEU A 29 -4.06 4.20 -1.97
C LEU A 29 -2.93 3.32 -2.43
N ARG A 30 -2.42 3.58 -3.62
CA ARG A 30 -1.33 2.82 -4.18
C ARG A 30 -0.20 3.73 -4.58
N PHE A 31 1.03 3.30 -4.36
CA PHE A 31 2.20 4.10 -4.65
C PHE A 31 3.24 3.23 -5.32
N GLU A 32 4.10 3.84 -6.09
CA GLU A 32 5.13 3.09 -6.79
C GLU A 32 6.31 2.78 -5.94
N THR A 33 6.57 3.55 -4.91
CA THR A 33 7.72 3.31 -4.05
C THR A 33 7.32 3.39 -2.60
N GLN A 34 8.12 2.76 -1.76
CA GLN A 34 7.87 2.79 -0.34
C GLN A 34 8.01 4.21 0.20
N ALA A 35 8.94 4.98 -0.34
CA ALA A 35 9.13 6.35 0.11
C ALA A 35 7.89 7.19 -0.12
N GLU A 36 7.27 7.01 -1.27
CA GLU A 36 6.07 7.76 -1.55
C GLU A 36 4.94 7.34 -0.64
N ALA A 37 4.82 6.04 -0.39
CA ALA A 37 3.78 5.55 0.48
C ALA A 37 4.00 6.04 1.90
N ASP A 38 5.23 6.06 2.36
CA ASP A 38 5.53 6.53 3.71
C ASP A 38 5.19 7.99 3.88
N ALA A 39 5.48 8.80 2.89
CA ALA A 39 5.19 10.23 2.97
C ALA A 39 3.68 10.45 3.05
N ALA A 40 2.93 9.70 2.27
CA ALA A 40 1.48 9.82 2.30
C ALA A 40 0.95 9.29 3.63
N ALA A 41 1.52 8.21 4.12
CA ALA A 41 1.08 7.61 5.38
C ALA A 41 1.24 8.60 6.51
N ASP A 42 2.31 9.37 6.52
CA ASP A 42 2.51 10.38 7.54
C ASP A 42 1.39 11.39 7.55
N ARG A 43 0.98 11.83 6.40
CA ARG A 43 -0.09 12.80 6.33
C ARG A 43 -1.37 12.23 6.83
N TYR A 44 -1.68 10.98 6.48
CA TYR A 44 -2.91 10.37 6.93
C TYR A 44 -2.90 10.13 8.44
N ARG A 45 -1.72 9.74 8.97
CA ARG A 45 -1.62 9.56 10.41
C ARG A 45 -1.84 10.85 11.14
N ASP A 46 -1.28 11.93 10.62
CA ASP A 46 -1.46 13.24 11.22
C ASP A 46 -2.91 13.64 11.20
N ALA A 47 -3.66 13.20 10.25
CA ALA A 47 -5.07 13.54 10.16
C ALA A 47 -5.95 12.61 10.98
N GLY A 48 -5.35 11.67 11.69
CA GLY A 48 -6.12 10.80 12.56
C GLY A 48 -6.63 9.52 11.92
N HIS A 49 -6.09 9.17 10.74
CA HIS A 49 -6.52 7.97 10.07
C HIS A 49 -5.77 6.76 10.63
N SER A 50 -6.44 5.61 10.57
CA SER A 50 -5.79 4.35 10.89
C SER A 50 -5.28 3.76 9.60
N LEU A 51 -4.11 3.19 9.60
CA LEU A 51 -3.52 2.67 8.38
C LEU A 51 -3.40 1.15 8.43
N TYR A 52 -3.68 0.52 7.29
CA TYR A 52 -3.57 -0.91 7.16
C TYR A 52 -2.78 -1.19 5.89
N TRP A 53 -1.58 -1.73 6.03
CA TRP A 53 -0.72 -1.98 4.87
C TRP A 53 -1.12 -3.30 4.23
N ILE A 54 -1.08 -3.35 2.91
CA ILE A 54 -1.44 -4.54 2.18
C ILE A 54 -0.20 -5.15 1.60
N ALA A 55 0.05 -6.40 1.90
CA ALA A 55 1.25 -7.07 1.45
C ALA A 55 0.90 -8.45 0.90
N TRP A 56 1.75 -8.95 0.03
CA TRP A 56 1.54 -10.27 -0.54
C TRP A 56 2.10 -11.31 0.42
N SER A 57 1.34 -12.33 0.72
CA SER A 57 1.81 -13.38 1.58
C SER A 57 2.14 -14.60 0.75
N GLU A 58 3.38 -15.01 0.73
CA GLU A 58 3.78 -16.15 -0.04
C GLU A 58 3.20 -17.42 0.56
N SER A 59 3.10 -17.49 1.86
CA SER A 59 2.55 -18.63 2.50
C SER A 59 1.12 -18.85 2.14
N LEU A 60 0.33 -17.79 2.13
CA LEU A 60 -1.07 -17.89 1.85
C LEU A 60 -1.41 -17.67 0.40
N GLN A 61 -0.43 -17.25 -0.39
CA GLN A 61 -0.61 -16.95 -1.80
C GLN A 61 -1.76 -15.96 -1.99
N ARG A 62 -1.77 -14.94 -1.20
CA ARG A 62 -2.82 -13.94 -1.30
C ARG A 62 -2.37 -12.66 -0.63
N LEU A 63 -3.11 -11.59 -0.88
CA LEU A 63 -2.85 -10.32 -0.23
C LEU A 63 -3.39 -10.36 1.18
N VAL A 64 -2.64 -9.83 2.10
CA VAL A 64 -3.07 -9.76 3.48
C VAL A 64 -2.97 -8.33 3.96
N THR A 65 -3.74 -8.00 4.96
CA THR A 65 -3.76 -6.66 5.52
C THR A 65 -3.05 -6.68 6.85
N ILE A 66 -2.08 -5.78 7.02
CA ILE A 66 -1.29 -5.70 8.23
C ILE A 66 -1.55 -4.37 8.90
N PRO A 67 -2.12 -4.35 10.08
CA PRO A 67 -2.40 -3.08 10.77
C PRO A 67 -1.11 -2.42 11.17
N GLU A 68 -1.06 -1.13 11.06
CA GLU A 68 0.10 -0.40 11.46
C GLU A 68 -0.03 -0.20 12.90
N GLU A 69 0.77 -0.53 13.66
CA GLU A 69 0.58 -0.44 14.98
C GLU A 69 1.01 0.41 15.56
#